data_bf61fb7f92916ea053d4fd50635c5bd7
#
_entry.id   bf61fb7f92916ea053d4fd50635c5bd7
#
_cell.length_a   1.000
_cell.length_b   1.000
_cell.length_c   1.000
_cell.angle_alpha   90.00
_cell.angle_beta   90.00
_cell.angle_gamma   90.00
#
_symmetry.space_group_name_H-M   'P 1'
#
loop_
_entity.id
_entity.type
_entity.pdbx_description
1 polymer ?
#
loop_
_entity_poly.entity_id
_entity_poly.type
_entity_poly.pdbx_seq_one_letter_code
_entity_poly.pdbx_strand_id
1 'polypeptide(L)'
;MKRPLGAALALGALAVALVAAAAARAQDAAPTPDVPPGPAAIRGRVIHPERPAAAGGVDVVLYALPAEGTPGLRRARSDASGVFAFEAISNDPTTAYLVGARFADVPYAGERVSFAAGETERTVEVRIADVSADPRAVRVREVVVRMDPIGGELAVNETVHIENAGTTTVFVPPALRASGSAPFATRLPPGAQRFAMPLGVVPEGVSLAGDELAFFGPIYPGENELAYTYAIPAAGAAPGSTARVSLDRRFAAGVERLVLLAPVQGSGAAPPPGFSGPEDANVEGRSYRRFARESLPPGASIAFGLEVAGAERRPGALELAEVRLFFELDDAALLAREEYHFTVSGSASVVGDREAPLLRIPLPAGAQRLGFHPDFGLQPDPDGGIAVLGPVPAGESVLEIAYRLPPVVGAAEVAREFTAPVSLLGVYVADTGLLVDSARMHRRRPVRGNDRSFAHLEAFEVEAGETVGIRFAPLPPRRGLPRAATVALACLGAGAVILFLSAPLRRAPAADDVAAPEASAARRERESLVVAIRDLDHDYETGKVAEDDWRALREELRARAMACLREERDAAARESASVASAPSLEPACPACSAVPRPEDRFCARCGAALAAPERTHEAHG
;
A
#
# COMPACT_ATOMS: atom_id res chain seq x y z
N MET A 1 -19.68 -23.44 0.81
CA MET A 1 -18.86 -22.24 0.58
C MET A 1 -19.79 -21.04 0.75
N LYS A 2 -19.87 -20.48 1.97
CA LYS A 2 -20.66 -19.27 2.28
C LYS A 2 -19.67 -18.10 2.29
N ARG A 3 -19.83 -17.14 1.37
CA ARG A 3 -19.05 -15.90 1.33
C ARG A 3 -19.36 -15.07 2.58
N PRO A 4 -18.40 -14.39 3.19
CA PRO A 4 -18.65 -13.51 4.32
C PRO A 4 -19.39 -12.25 3.84
N LEU A 5 -20.68 -12.16 4.11
CA LEU A 5 -21.51 -10.96 3.83
C LEU A 5 -21.12 -9.75 4.68
N GLY A 6 -20.39 -9.95 5.78
CA GLY A 6 -20.07 -8.89 6.72
C GLY A 6 -19.09 -7.82 6.22
N ALA A 7 -18.17 -8.16 5.30
CA ALA A 7 -17.18 -7.21 4.79
C ALA A 7 -17.75 -6.16 3.81
N ALA A 8 -18.86 -6.48 3.13
CA ALA A 8 -19.48 -5.57 2.17
C ALA A 8 -20.33 -4.48 2.86
N LEU A 9 -20.92 -4.79 4.02
CA LEU A 9 -21.74 -3.84 4.79
C LEU A 9 -20.89 -2.85 5.59
N ALA A 10 -19.77 -3.28 6.17
CA ALA A 10 -18.84 -2.39 6.86
C ALA A 10 -18.21 -1.34 5.90
N LEU A 11 -18.00 -1.71 4.63
CA LEU A 11 -17.50 -0.79 3.59
C LEU A 11 -18.56 0.23 3.14
N GLY A 12 -19.85 -0.11 3.21
CA GLY A 12 -20.95 0.82 2.91
C GLY A 12 -21.09 1.91 3.97
N ALA A 13 -21.02 1.58 5.26
CA ALA A 13 -21.02 2.52 6.37
C ALA A 13 -19.78 3.44 6.34
N LEU A 14 -18.63 2.90 5.91
CA LEU A 14 -17.39 3.64 5.69
C LEU A 14 -17.55 4.75 4.64
N ALA A 15 -18.26 4.47 3.55
CA ALA A 15 -18.49 5.42 2.47
C ALA A 15 -19.38 6.59 2.91
N VAL A 16 -20.39 6.31 3.72
CA VAL A 16 -21.33 7.33 4.23
C VAL A 16 -20.64 8.24 5.27
N ALA A 17 -19.80 7.70 6.13
CA ALA A 17 -19.04 8.48 7.12
C ALA A 17 -18.02 9.42 6.45
N LEU A 18 -17.35 8.99 5.38
CA LEU A 18 -16.45 9.84 4.58
C LEU A 18 -17.20 10.99 3.89
N VAL A 19 -18.38 10.72 3.35
CA VAL A 19 -19.24 11.74 2.70
C VAL A 19 -19.72 12.79 3.72
N ALA A 20 -20.09 12.38 4.94
CA ALA A 20 -20.55 13.29 5.99
C ALA A 20 -19.39 14.12 6.58
N ALA A 21 -18.20 13.51 6.78
CA ALA A 21 -17.04 14.18 7.36
C ALA A 21 -16.47 15.29 6.45
N ALA A 22 -16.53 15.11 5.14
CA ALA A 22 -16.09 16.11 4.17
C ALA A 22 -17.04 17.32 4.12
N ALA A 23 -18.34 17.13 4.38
CA ALA A 23 -19.32 18.20 4.37
C ALA A 23 -19.25 19.10 5.61
N ALA A 24 -18.86 18.57 6.79
CA ALA A 24 -18.81 19.31 8.05
C ALA A 24 -17.59 20.23 8.20
N ARG A 25 -16.51 20.02 7.42
CA ARG A 25 -15.28 20.84 7.45
C ARG A 25 -15.21 21.97 6.43
N ALA A 26 -16.29 22.29 5.75
CA ALA A 26 -16.29 23.17 4.56
C ALA A 26 -16.18 24.68 4.88
N GLN A 27 -15.88 25.12 6.08
CA GLN A 27 -15.85 26.57 6.38
C GLN A 27 -14.48 27.24 6.33
N ASP A 28 -13.33 26.50 6.36
CA ASP A 28 -11.98 27.10 6.24
C ASP A 28 -10.93 26.20 5.56
N ALA A 29 -11.32 25.15 4.81
CA ALA A 29 -10.39 24.27 4.14
C ALA A 29 -10.07 24.76 2.71
N ALA A 30 -8.82 24.58 2.28
CA ALA A 30 -8.44 24.73 0.88
C ALA A 30 -9.40 23.95 -0.04
N PRO A 31 -9.69 24.45 -1.27
CA PRO A 31 -10.61 23.77 -2.17
C PRO A 31 -10.16 22.33 -2.39
N THR A 32 -11.07 21.39 -2.15
CA THR A 32 -10.82 19.95 -2.41
C THR A 32 -10.42 19.81 -3.88
N PRO A 33 -9.32 19.12 -4.21
CA PRO A 33 -8.88 18.95 -5.59
C PRO A 33 -9.97 18.27 -6.43
N ASP A 34 -9.98 18.57 -7.73
CA ASP A 34 -10.88 17.91 -8.66
C ASP A 34 -10.50 16.44 -8.85
N VAL A 35 -11.40 15.64 -9.35
CA VAL A 35 -11.17 14.23 -9.70
C VAL A 35 -10.08 14.14 -10.77
N PRO A 36 -9.12 13.19 -10.67
CA PRO A 36 -8.05 13.01 -11.64
C PRO A 36 -8.62 12.90 -13.08
N PRO A 37 -8.09 13.69 -14.04
CA PRO A 37 -8.60 13.70 -15.41
C PRO A 37 -8.19 12.46 -16.19
N GLY A 38 -9.02 12.06 -17.18
CA GLY A 38 -8.73 10.92 -18.04
C GLY A 38 -9.83 10.68 -19.08
N PRO A 39 -9.76 9.56 -19.81
CA PRO A 39 -10.66 9.29 -20.92
C PRO A 39 -12.01 8.66 -20.52
N ALA A 40 -12.24 8.40 -19.23
CA ALA A 40 -13.40 7.65 -18.78
C ALA A 40 -14.57 8.53 -18.35
N ALA A 41 -15.72 7.87 -18.19
CA ALA A 41 -16.95 8.45 -17.68
C ALA A 41 -17.67 7.50 -16.73
N ILE A 42 -18.29 8.08 -15.69
CA ILE A 42 -19.29 7.41 -14.86
C ILE A 42 -20.63 8.03 -15.16
N ARG A 43 -21.56 7.24 -15.68
CA ARG A 43 -22.95 7.62 -15.91
C ARG A 43 -23.83 6.95 -14.88
N GLY A 44 -24.88 7.63 -14.47
CA GLY A 44 -25.73 7.03 -13.46
C GLY A 44 -27.12 7.63 -13.42
N ARG A 45 -27.91 7.03 -12.53
CA ARG A 45 -29.26 7.49 -12.28
C ARG A 45 -29.53 7.55 -10.78
N VAL A 46 -30.10 8.66 -10.35
CA VAL A 46 -30.76 8.76 -9.05
C VAL A 46 -32.14 8.12 -9.18
N ILE A 47 -32.50 7.26 -8.23
CA ILE A 47 -33.76 6.52 -8.23
C ILE A 47 -34.48 6.79 -6.92
N HIS A 48 -35.72 7.29 -7.01
CA HIS A 48 -36.65 7.34 -5.89
C HIS A 48 -37.76 6.30 -6.15
N PRO A 49 -37.81 5.17 -5.42
CA PRO A 49 -38.73 4.09 -5.75
C PRO A 49 -40.20 4.48 -5.76
N GLU A 50 -40.63 5.32 -4.82
CA GLU A 50 -42.02 5.71 -4.66
C GLU A 50 -42.39 7.00 -5.43
N ARG A 51 -41.43 7.91 -5.65
CA ARG A 51 -41.64 9.20 -6.31
C ARG A 51 -40.57 9.44 -7.37
N PRO A 52 -40.65 8.82 -8.56
CA PRO A 52 -39.63 8.97 -9.61
C PRO A 52 -39.29 10.40 -9.97
N ALA A 53 -40.28 11.32 -9.93
CA ALA A 53 -40.05 12.73 -10.20
C ALA A 53 -39.14 13.43 -9.17
N ALA A 54 -39.02 12.92 -7.96
CA ALA A 54 -38.14 13.47 -6.94
C ALA A 54 -36.64 13.18 -7.19
N ALA A 55 -36.34 12.32 -8.16
CA ALA A 55 -34.97 12.03 -8.58
C ALA A 55 -34.32 13.13 -9.43
N GLY A 56 -35.17 14.09 -9.95
CA GLY A 56 -34.70 15.20 -10.76
C GLY A 56 -34.16 16.36 -9.93
N GLY A 57 -33.06 16.97 -10.38
CA GLY A 57 -32.44 18.12 -9.72
C GLY A 57 -31.72 17.82 -8.41
N VAL A 58 -31.39 16.56 -8.16
CA VAL A 58 -30.66 16.10 -6.95
C VAL A 58 -29.16 16.38 -7.10
N ASP A 59 -28.53 16.89 -6.06
CA ASP A 59 -27.09 17.12 -6.04
C ASP A 59 -26.36 15.78 -5.92
N VAL A 60 -25.46 15.50 -6.86
CA VAL A 60 -24.66 14.27 -6.93
C VAL A 60 -23.19 14.60 -6.79
N VAL A 61 -22.47 13.79 -6.03
CA VAL A 61 -21.06 13.99 -5.74
C VAL A 61 -20.29 12.73 -6.13
N LEU A 62 -19.19 12.92 -6.82
CA LEU A 62 -18.21 11.88 -7.12
C LEU A 62 -16.97 12.11 -6.26
N TYR A 63 -16.60 11.11 -5.47
CA TYR A 63 -15.30 11.04 -4.80
C TYR A 63 -14.41 10.10 -5.56
N ALA A 64 -13.20 10.54 -5.89
CA ALA A 64 -12.13 9.70 -6.39
C ALA A 64 -11.17 9.40 -5.24
N LEU A 65 -10.90 8.13 -5.02
CA LEU A 65 -9.99 7.61 -3.99
C LEU A 65 -8.87 6.85 -4.72
N PRO A 66 -7.86 7.55 -5.24
CA PRO A 66 -6.72 6.89 -5.85
C PRO A 66 -5.96 6.09 -4.77
N ALA A 67 -5.30 5.01 -5.18
CA ALA A 67 -4.42 4.26 -4.27
C ALA A 67 -3.27 5.15 -3.77
N GLU A 68 -2.89 6.13 -4.58
CA GLU A 68 -1.88 7.14 -4.31
C GLU A 68 -2.44 8.52 -4.64
N GLY A 69 -2.14 9.51 -3.79
CA GLY A 69 -2.56 10.88 -4.02
C GLY A 69 -3.74 11.34 -3.16
N THR A 70 -4.16 12.56 -3.40
CA THR A 70 -5.21 13.20 -2.62
C THR A 70 -6.59 12.80 -3.17
N PRO A 71 -7.57 12.48 -2.31
CA PRO A 71 -8.93 12.26 -2.76
C PRO A 71 -9.48 13.46 -3.53
N GLY A 72 -10.03 13.20 -4.70
CA GLY A 72 -10.68 14.21 -5.54
C GLY A 72 -12.18 14.26 -5.35
N LEU A 73 -12.78 15.41 -5.61
CA LEU A 73 -14.22 15.59 -5.50
C LEU A 73 -14.76 16.38 -6.68
N ARG A 74 -15.82 15.85 -7.32
CA ARG A 74 -16.55 16.55 -8.37
C ARG A 74 -18.05 16.51 -8.09
N ARG A 75 -18.75 17.59 -8.43
CA ARG A 75 -20.19 17.71 -8.22
C ARG A 75 -20.92 17.77 -9.55
N ALA A 76 -22.10 17.17 -9.58
CA ALA A 76 -23.05 17.25 -10.68
C ALA A 76 -24.47 17.36 -10.12
N ARG A 77 -25.45 17.56 -11.00
CA ARG A 77 -26.86 17.55 -10.64
C ARG A 77 -27.58 16.63 -11.60
N SER A 78 -28.49 15.81 -11.10
CA SER A 78 -29.32 14.97 -11.94
C SER A 78 -30.28 15.79 -12.79
N ASP A 79 -30.56 15.34 -14.01
CA ASP A 79 -31.59 15.93 -14.88
C ASP A 79 -33.02 15.59 -14.40
N ALA A 80 -34.03 16.03 -15.12
CA ALA A 80 -35.45 15.81 -14.78
C ALA A 80 -35.83 14.30 -14.73
N SER A 81 -35.05 13.43 -15.38
CA SER A 81 -35.24 11.97 -15.39
C SER A 81 -34.37 11.25 -14.36
N GLY A 82 -33.62 12.00 -13.56
CA GLY A 82 -32.70 11.46 -12.55
C GLY A 82 -31.33 11.08 -13.10
N VAL A 83 -31.04 11.31 -14.38
CA VAL A 83 -29.77 10.92 -15.00
C VAL A 83 -28.68 11.96 -14.67
N PHE A 84 -27.45 11.47 -14.42
CA PHE A 84 -26.26 12.29 -14.23
C PHE A 84 -25.05 11.66 -14.92
N ALA A 85 -24.02 12.47 -15.17
CA ALA A 85 -22.76 11.99 -15.72
C ALA A 85 -21.56 12.75 -15.14
N PHE A 86 -20.46 12.02 -14.95
CA PHE A 86 -19.13 12.55 -14.67
C PHE A 86 -18.22 12.11 -15.82
N GLU A 87 -17.80 13.05 -16.64
CA GLU A 87 -16.98 12.80 -17.82
C GLU A 87 -15.55 13.27 -17.59
N ALA A 88 -14.62 12.82 -18.45
CA ALA A 88 -13.21 13.17 -18.40
C ALA A 88 -12.55 12.85 -17.04
N ILE A 89 -12.77 11.63 -16.53
CA ILE A 89 -12.18 11.11 -15.31
C ILE A 89 -11.15 10.01 -15.61
N SER A 90 -10.22 9.76 -14.70
CA SER A 90 -9.20 8.72 -14.85
C SER A 90 -9.84 7.32 -14.89
N ASN A 91 -9.33 6.44 -15.74
CA ASN A 91 -9.66 5.01 -15.73
C ASN A 91 -8.55 4.15 -15.12
N ASP A 92 -7.74 4.74 -14.25
CA ASP A 92 -6.74 4.00 -13.50
C ASP A 92 -7.42 2.92 -12.65
N PRO A 93 -7.07 1.62 -12.83
CA PRO A 93 -7.69 0.52 -12.08
C PRO A 93 -7.47 0.59 -10.57
N THR A 94 -6.46 1.33 -10.12
CA THR A 94 -6.15 1.52 -8.70
C THR A 94 -6.99 2.59 -8.04
N THR A 95 -7.69 3.42 -8.83
CA THR A 95 -8.58 4.46 -8.33
C THR A 95 -9.98 3.89 -8.09
N ALA A 96 -10.46 4.02 -6.85
CA ALA A 96 -11.84 3.72 -6.50
C ALA A 96 -12.69 4.99 -6.55
N TYR A 97 -13.89 4.87 -7.11
CA TYR A 97 -14.86 5.93 -7.18
C TYR A 97 -16.06 5.64 -6.29
N LEU A 98 -16.50 6.65 -5.53
CA LEU A 98 -17.73 6.60 -4.74
C LEU A 98 -18.66 7.69 -5.25
N VAL A 99 -19.83 7.28 -5.72
CA VAL A 99 -20.88 8.21 -6.12
C VAL A 99 -21.87 8.35 -4.98
N GLY A 100 -22.21 9.57 -4.61
CA GLY A 100 -23.23 9.85 -3.60
C GLY A 100 -24.22 10.90 -4.09
N ALA A 101 -25.41 10.91 -3.52
CA ALA A 101 -26.41 11.96 -3.74
C ALA A 101 -26.84 12.58 -2.41
N ARG A 102 -27.22 13.87 -2.41
CA ARG A 102 -27.79 14.54 -1.24
C ARG A 102 -29.25 14.87 -1.52
N PHE A 103 -30.13 14.29 -0.73
CA PHE A 103 -31.58 14.51 -0.86
C PHE A 103 -32.19 14.79 0.51
N ALA A 104 -32.95 15.89 0.64
CA ALA A 104 -33.56 16.35 1.90
C ALA A 104 -32.52 16.37 3.07
N ASP A 105 -31.35 16.93 2.82
CA ASP A 105 -30.21 17.04 3.73
C ASP A 105 -29.55 15.71 4.17
N VAL A 106 -30.02 14.59 3.64
CA VAL A 106 -29.47 13.27 3.90
C VAL A 106 -28.54 12.84 2.76
N PRO A 107 -27.32 12.36 3.07
CA PRO A 107 -26.42 11.78 2.09
C PRO A 107 -26.83 10.33 1.77
N TYR A 108 -26.90 9.97 0.51
CA TYR A 108 -27.13 8.60 0.03
C TYR A 108 -25.92 8.14 -0.76
N ALA A 109 -25.37 6.99 -0.40
CA ALA A 109 -24.26 6.39 -1.11
C ALA A 109 -24.74 5.50 -2.25
N GLY A 110 -24.11 5.60 -3.41
CA GLY A 110 -24.18 4.62 -4.46
C GLY A 110 -23.14 3.50 -4.27
N GLU A 111 -23.04 2.68 -5.29
CA GLU A 111 -22.07 1.59 -5.31
C GLU A 111 -20.64 2.11 -5.51
N ARG A 112 -19.67 1.49 -4.84
CA ARG A 112 -18.26 1.74 -5.10
C ARG A 112 -17.85 1.07 -6.40
N VAL A 113 -17.27 1.82 -7.31
CA VAL A 113 -16.84 1.33 -8.62
C VAL A 113 -15.35 1.62 -8.87
N SER A 114 -14.73 0.77 -9.70
CA SER A 114 -13.41 0.99 -10.27
C SER A 114 -13.45 0.55 -11.73
N PHE A 115 -12.53 1.05 -12.54
CA PHE A 115 -12.42 0.65 -13.94
C PHE A 115 -11.52 -0.57 -14.08
N ALA A 116 -11.92 -1.53 -14.91
CA ALA A 116 -11.02 -2.56 -15.36
C ALA A 116 -10.03 -2.00 -16.39
N ALA A 117 -8.92 -2.69 -16.62
CA ALA A 117 -7.92 -2.26 -17.59
C ALA A 117 -8.54 -2.08 -18.99
N GLY A 118 -8.46 -0.87 -19.53
CA GLY A 118 -9.02 -0.49 -20.83
C GLY A 118 -10.52 -0.14 -20.82
N GLU A 119 -11.18 -0.24 -19.70
CA GLU A 119 -12.57 0.19 -19.56
C GLU A 119 -12.66 1.71 -19.45
N THR A 120 -13.64 2.31 -20.12
CA THR A 120 -13.82 3.77 -20.16
C THR A 120 -15.21 4.22 -19.75
N GLU A 121 -16.12 3.31 -19.41
CA GLU A 121 -17.47 3.66 -19.00
C GLU A 121 -17.97 2.75 -17.88
N ARG A 122 -18.55 3.35 -16.83
CA ARG A 122 -19.23 2.67 -15.72
C ARG A 122 -20.63 3.26 -15.51
N THR A 123 -21.56 2.40 -15.13
CA THR A 123 -22.92 2.81 -14.78
C THR A 123 -23.16 2.55 -13.30
N VAL A 124 -23.79 3.52 -12.60
CA VAL A 124 -24.10 3.46 -11.18
C VAL A 124 -25.53 3.90 -10.90
N GLU A 125 -26.14 3.33 -9.86
CA GLU A 125 -27.43 3.76 -9.34
C GLU A 125 -27.28 4.33 -7.93
N VAL A 126 -27.94 5.44 -7.66
CA VAL A 126 -28.03 6.00 -6.31
C VAL A 126 -29.51 6.02 -5.91
N ARG A 127 -29.85 5.19 -4.93
CA ARG A 127 -31.23 5.10 -4.43
C ARG A 127 -31.43 6.09 -3.29
N ILE A 128 -32.42 6.95 -3.44
CA ILE A 128 -32.85 7.93 -2.43
C ILE A 128 -34.24 7.55 -1.90
N ALA A 129 -34.58 8.04 -0.72
CA ALA A 129 -35.88 7.81 -0.11
C ALA A 129 -36.40 9.10 0.54
N ASP A 130 -37.69 9.18 0.77
CA ASP A 130 -38.27 10.22 1.62
C ASP A 130 -37.66 10.21 3.01
N VAL A 131 -37.60 11.36 3.64
CA VAL A 131 -37.02 11.52 4.98
C VAL A 131 -38.14 11.80 5.99
N SER A 132 -38.06 11.11 7.13
CA SER A 132 -39.01 11.24 8.24
C SER A 132 -38.26 11.32 9.56
N ALA A 133 -38.76 12.09 10.51
CA ALA A 133 -38.27 12.09 11.88
C ALA A 133 -38.94 11.03 12.77
N ASP A 134 -39.90 10.26 12.24
CA ASP A 134 -40.64 9.26 12.99
C ASP A 134 -39.87 7.94 13.12
N PRO A 135 -39.46 7.52 14.33
CA PRO A 135 -38.63 6.32 14.53
C PRO A 135 -39.45 5.03 14.63
N ARG A 136 -40.78 5.03 14.43
CA ARG A 136 -41.63 3.85 14.67
C ARG A 136 -41.29 2.64 13.82
N ALA A 137 -40.67 2.84 12.66
CA ALA A 137 -40.21 1.76 11.78
C ALA A 137 -38.82 1.21 12.18
N VAL A 138 -38.14 1.84 13.12
CA VAL A 138 -36.79 1.49 13.54
C VAL A 138 -36.83 0.46 14.67
N ARG A 139 -36.02 -0.59 14.55
CA ARG A 139 -35.87 -1.65 15.55
C ARG A 139 -34.40 -1.97 15.74
N VAL A 140 -33.97 -2.25 16.95
CA VAL A 140 -32.64 -2.77 17.26
C VAL A 140 -32.69 -4.29 17.18
N ARG A 141 -32.16 -4.85 16.11
CA ARG A 141 -32.13 -6.29 15.85
C ARG A 141 -31.12 -7.00 16.74
N GLU A 142 -29.89 -6.51 16.73
CA GLU A 142 -28.84 -7.14 17.51
C GLU A 142 -27.89 -6.07 18.05
N VAL A 143 -27.40 -6.30 19.26
CA VAL A 143 -26.27 -5.56 19.83
C VAL A 143 -25.18 -6.58 20.15
N VAL A 144 -24.01 -6.41 19.57
CA VAL A 144 -22.82 -7.22 19.84
C VAL A 144 -21.86 -6.40 20.68
N VAL A 145 -21.53 -6.90 21.87
CA VAL A 145 -20.60 -6.26 22.80
C VAL A 145 -19.36 -7.13 22.94
N ARG A 146 -18.27 -6.71 22.32
CA ARG A 146 -16.97 -7.35 22.48
C ARG A 146 -16.18 -6.66 23.60
N MET A 147 -15.64 -7.44 24.50
CA MET A 147 -14.94 -6.97 25.68
C MET A 147 -13.55 -7.56 25.72
N ASP A 148 -12.54 -6.71 25.81
CA ASP A 148 -11.13 -7.10 25.88
C ASP A 148 -10.48 -6.48 27.13
N PRO A 149 -10.12 -7.27 28.16
CA PRO A 149 -9.33 -6.79 29.27
C PRO A 149 -7.91 -6.47 28.81
N ILE A 150 -7.57 -5.19 28.77
CA ILE A 150 -6.27 -4.72 28.28
C ILE A 150 -5.74 -3.67 29.24
N GLY A 151 -4.57 -3.94 29.83
CA GLY A 151 -3.77 -2.90 30.47
C GLY A 151 -4.40 -2.14 31.63
N GLY A 152 -5.15 -2.81 32.47
CA GLY A 152 -5.79 -2.17 33.61
C GLY A 152 -7.14 -1.54 33.27
N GLU A 153 -7.70 -1.84 32.13
CA GLU A 153 -9.04 -1.40 31.74
C GLU A 153 -9.76 -2.47 30.92
N LEU A 154 -11.07 -2.34 30.85
CA LEU A 154 -11.92 -3.12 29.98
C LEU A 154 -12.19 -2.30 28.70
N ALA A 155 -11.53 -2.65 27.59
CA ALA A 155 -11.84 -2.10 26.28
C ALA A 155 -13.12 -2.75 25.77
N VAL A 156 -14.08 -1.94 25.33
CA VAL A 156 -15.39 -2.38 24.85
C VAL A 156 -15.61 -1.88 23.44
N ASN A 157 -15.99 -2.79 22.55
CA ASN A 157 -16.45 -2.48 21.21
C ASN A 157 -17.92 -2.91 21.10
N GLU A 158 -18.79 -1.98 20.79
CA GLU A 158 -20.21 -2.25 20.56
C GLU A 158 -20.58 -2.03 19.10
N THR A 159 -21.26 -3.02 18.53
CA THR A 159 -21.86 -2.96 17.20
C THR A 159 -23.36 -3.13 17.34
N VAL A 160 -24.12 -2.13 16.91
CA VAL A 160 -25.58 -2.09 16.96
C VAL A 160 -26.13 -2.26 15.56
N HIS A 161 -26.84 -3.37 15.33
CA HIS A 161 -27.54 -3.63 14.07
C HIS A 161 -28.98 -3.10 14.20
N ILE A 162 -29.30 -2.13 13.38
CA ILE A 162 -30.55 -1.39 13.39
C ILE A 162 -31.30 -1.70 12.08
N GLU A 163 -32.53 -2.16 12.16
CA GLU A 163 -33.40 -2.35 11.03
C GLU A 163 -34.41 -1.18 10.94
N ASN A 164 -34.49 -0.58 9.78
CA ASN A 164 -35.59 0.29 9.41
C ASN A 164 -36.52 -0.49 8.45
N ALA A 165 -37.63 -0.99 8.98
CA ALA A 165 -38.62 -1.76 8.22
C ALA A 165 -39.51 -0.89 7.31
N GLY A 166 -39.35 0.45 7.35
CA GLY A 166 -40.07 1.40 6.51
C GLY A 166 -39.40 1.62 5.16
N THR A 167 -40.07 2.43 4.32
CA THR A 167 -39.57 2.87 3.01
C THR A 167 -38.92 4.26 3.06
N THR A 168 -39.03 4.96 4.21
CA THR A 168 -38.46 6.29 4.43
C THR A 168 -37.17 6.21 5.23
N THR A 169 -36.21 7.09 4.93
CA THR A 169 -35.02 7.26 5.78
C THR A 169 -35.41 8.00 7.06
N VAL A 170 -35.06 7.44 8.20
CA VAL A 170 -35.30 8.07 9.49
C VAL A 170 -34.12 8.99 9.84
N PHE A 171 -34.40 10.29 9.94
CA PHE A 171 -33.40 11.30 10.27
C PHE A 171 -34.04 12.44 11.05
N VAL A 172 -33.48 12.74 12.22
CA VAL A 172 -33.91 13.88 13.06
C VAL A 172 -32.93 15.03 12.81
N PRO A 173 -33.34 16.07 12.08
CA PRO A 173 -32.45 17.20 11.81
C PRO A 173 -32.08 17.96 13.09
N PRO A 174 -30.94 18.66 13.14
CA PRO A 174 -30.43 19.34 14.34
C PRO A 174 -31.45 20.23 15.03
N ALA A 175 -32.27 20.94 14.26
CA ALA A 175 -33.30 21.84 14.79
C ALA A 175 -34.39 21.13 15.62
N LEU A 176 -34.62 19.84 15.40
CA LEU A 176 -35.64 19.06 16.09
C LEU A 176 -35.08 18.16 17.22
N ARG A 177 -33.75 18.04 17.36
CA ARG A 177 -33.12 17.12 18.32
C ARG A 177 -33.43 17.49 19.78
N ALA A 178 -33.60 18.77 20.09
CA ALA A 178 -33.93 19.22 21.46
C ALA A 178 -35.34 18.80 21.91
N SER A 179 -36.27 18.55 20.99
CA SER A 179 -37.67 18.19 21.28
C SER A 179 -38.04 16.79 20.78
N GLY A 180 -37.21 16.16 19.98
CA GLY A 180 -37.44 14.84 19.39
C GLY A 180 -36.68 13.72 20.12
N SER A 181 -37.29 12.53 20.16
CA SER A 181 -36.60 11.33 20.67
C SER A 181 -35.61 10.84 19.62
N ALA A 182 -34.40 10.48 20.05
CA ALA A 182 -33.45 9.81 19.16
C ALA A 182 -33.98 8.41 18.75
N PRO A 183 -33.89 8.02 17.49
CA PRO A 183 -34.26 6.69 17.02
C PRO A 183 -33.51 5.57 17.74
N PHE A 184 -32.27 5.83 18.14
CA PHE A 184 -31.49 4.98 19.03
C PHE A 184 -30.83 5.85 20.09
N ALA A 185 -30.97 5.45 21.35
CA ALA A 185 -30.24 6.05 22.45
C ALA A 185 -29.84 4.98 23.49
N THR A 186 -28.68 5.18 24.06
CA THR A 186 -28.15 4.29 25.09
C THR A 186 -27.28 5.07 26.08
N ARG A 187 -27.18 4.59 27.30
CA ARG A 187 -26.25 5.16 28.26
C ARG A 187 -25.01 4.29 28.37
N LEU A 188 -23.85 4.92 28.24
CA LEU A 188 -22.56 4.26 28.46
C LEU A 188 -22.43 3.85 29.92
N PRO A 189 -21.65 2.81 30.26
CA PRO A 189 -21.40 2.41 31.63
C PRO A 189 -20.75 3.53 32.46
N PRO A 190 -21.00 3.57 33.77
CA PRO A 190 -20.32 4.51 34.66
C PRO A 190 -18.80 4.37 34.55
N GLY A 191 -18.10 5.50 34.41
CA GLY A 191 -16.66 5.54 34.28
C GLY A 191 -16.14 5.23 32.87
N ALA A 192 -17.02 5.05 31.88
CA ALA A 192 -16.61 4.93 30.48
C ALA A 192 -15.86 6.18 30.02
N GLN A 193 -14.72 5.98 29.36
CA GLN A 193 -13.86 7.03 28.84
C GLN A 193 -13.29 6.61 27.48
N ARG A 194 -12.63 7.53 26.79
CA ARG A 194 -12.05 7.31 25.45
C ARG A 194 -13.08 6.80 24.43
N PHE A 195 -14.25 7.42 24.45
CA PHE A 195 -15.25 7.14 23.42
C PHE A 195 -14.69 7.46 22.04
N ALA A 196 -14.80 6.53 21.11
CA ALA A 196 -14.42 6.70 19.74
C ALA A 196 -15.38 5.96 18.80
N MET A 197 -15.45 6.42 17.57
CA MET A 197 -16.15 5.74 16.49
C MET A 197 -15.13 5.29 15.42
N PRO A 198 -15.49 4.33 14.56
CA PRO A 198 -14.62 3.90 13.48
C PRO A 198 -14.07 5.11 12.71
N LEU A 199 -12.79 5.05 12.33
CA LEU A 199 -12.04 6.13 11.67
C LEU A 199 -11.86 7.42 12.49
N GLY A 200 -12.13 7.43 13.79
CA GLY A 200 -11.97 8.60 14.63
C GLY A 200 -12.90 9.77 14.30
N VAL A 201 -13.93 9.55 13.49
CA VAL A 201 -14.88 10.58 13.06
C VAL A 201 -16.25 10.27 13.65
N VAL A 202 -16.79 11.22 14.40
CA VAL A 202 -18.17 11.14 14.93
C VAL A 202 -19.12 11.66 13.83
N PRO A 203 -20.04 10.84 13.29
CA PRO A 203 -21.02 11.29 12.32
C PRO A 203 -21.93 12.41 12.86
N GLU A 204 -22.40 13.29 11.97
CA GLU A 204 -23.27 14.42 12.34
C GLU A 204 -24.54 13.99 13.10
N GLY A 205 -25.02 12.77 12.83
CA GLY A 205 -26.19 12.20 13.47
C GLY A 205 -25.94 11.59 14.85
N VAL A 206 -24.70 11.54 15.34
CA VAL A 206 -24.34 11.01 16.66
C VAL A 206 -24.06 12.14 17.63
N SER A 207 -24.61 12.04 18.82
CA SER A 207 -24.35 12.96 19.94
C SER A 207 -23.98 12.18 21.19
N LEU A 208 -22.94 12.61 21.88
CA LEU A 208 -22.58 12.12 23.20
C LEU A 208 -22.64 13.29 24.18
N ALA A 209 -23.60 13.24 25.09
CA ALA A 209 -23.79 14.24 26.16
C ALA A 209 -23.60 13.57 27.51
N GLY A 210 -22.44 13.80 28.15
CA GLY A 210 -22.05 13.05 29.35
C GLY A 210 -21.87 11.57 29.00
N ASP A 211 -22.71 10.71 29.61
CA ASP A 211 -22.75 9.26 29.38
C ASP A 211 -23.87 8.83 28.40
N GLU A 212 -24.69 9.76 27.93
CA GLU A 212 -25.80 9.47 27.01
C GLU A 212 -25.37 9.59 25.55
N LEU A 213 -25.36 8.46 24.86
CA LEU A 213 -25.13 8.35 23.42
C LEU A 213 -26.47 8.32 22.71
N ALA A 214 -26.69 9.26 21.79
CA ALA A 214 -27.88 9.34 20.95
C ALA A 214 -27.51 9.30 19.47
N PHE A 215 -28.25 8.53 18.68
CA PHE A 215 -28.12 8.47 17.24
C PHE A 215 -29.39 8.94 16.57
N PHE A 216 -29.31 10.07 15.89
CA PHE A 216 -30.39 10.77 15.23
C PHE A 216 -30.54 10.41 13.73
N GLY A 217 -29.78 9.42 13.26
CA GLY A 217 -29.75 8.99 11.88
C GLY A 217 -28.64 9.69 11.06
N PRO A 218 -28.64 9.51 9.74
CA PRO A 218 -29.67 8.81 8.95
C PRO A 218 -29.68 7.29 9.19
N ILE A 219 -30.89 6.73 9.30
CA ILE A 219 -31.15 5.28 9.32
C ILE A 219 -31.93 4.97 8.06
N TYR A 220 -31.25 4.40 7.10
CA TYR A 220 -31.78 4.08 5.78
C TYR A 220 -32.76 2.92 5.81
N PRO A 221 -33.70 2.79 4.85
CA PRO A 221 -34.51 1.59 4.73
C PRO A 221 -33.66 0.31 4.67
N GLY A 222 -34.04 -0.70 5.44
CA GLY A 222 -33.31 -1.94 5.57
C GLY A 222 -32.34 -1.97 6.76
N GLU A 223 -31.22 -2.68 6.60
CA GLU A 223 -30.24 -2.89 7.66
C GLU A 223 -29.21 -1.75 7.74
N ASN A 224 -28.95 -1.30 8.95
CA ASN A 224 -27.98 -0.26 9.29
C ASN A 224 -27.11 -0.74 10.45
N GLU A 225 -25.89 -0.21 10.54
CA GLU A 225 -24.93 -0.55 11.57
C GLU A 225 -24.40 0.73 12.25
N LEU A 226 -24.33 0.73 13.56
CA LEU A 226 -23.67 1.75 14.36
C LEU A 226 -22.62 1.08 15.24
N ALA A 227 -21.34 1.39 15.02
CA ALA A 227 -20.24 0.85 15.82
C ALA A 227 -19.54 1.97 16.60
N TYR A 228 -19.16 1.67 17.83
CA TYR A 228 -18.40 2.58 18.69
C TYR A 228 -17.59 1.81 19.74
N THR A 229 -16.58 2.46 20.28
CA THR A 229 -15.69 1.90 21.29
C THR A 229 -15.60 2.82 22.51
N TYR A 230 -15.30 2.25 23.65
CA TYR A 230 -14.96 2.97 24.88
C TYR A 230 -14.15 2.07 25.81
N ALA A 231 -13.61 2.61 26.90
CA ALA A 231 -12.89 1.84 27.90
C ALA A 231 -13.43 2.13 29.31
N ILE A 232 -13.41 1.11 30.15
CA ILE A 232 -13.77 1.22 31.58
C ILE A 232 -12.51 0.88 32.39
N PRO A 233 -11.94 1.84 33.18
CA PRO A 233 -10.76 1.57 33.98
C PRO A 233 -11.05 0.54 35.08
N ALA A 234 -10.10 -0.34 35.37
CA ALA A 234 -10.10 -1.22 36.53
C ALA A 234 -9.64 -0.42 37.76
N ALA A 235 -10.52 0.40 38.28
CA ALA A 235 -10.20 1.26 39.41
C ALA A 235 -9.71 0.44 40.62
N GLY A 236 -8.52 0.76 41.13
CA GLY A 236 -7.93 0.13 42.33
C GLY A 236 -7.23 -1.21 42.08
N ALA A 237 -7.11 -1.69 40.87
CA ALA A 237 -6.28 -2.85 40.57
C ALA A 237 -4.79 -2.48 40.71
N ALA A 238 -4.11 -3.07 41.67
CA ALA A 238 -2.65 -2.92 41.79
C ALA A 238 -1.95 -3.70 40.67
N PRO A 239 -0.74 -3.27 40.24
CA PRO A 239 0.06 -4.03 39.28
C PRO A 239 0.22 -5.49 39.68
N GLY A 240 -0.02 -6.42 38.78
CA GLY A 240 0.05 -7.86 39.02
C GLY A 240 -1.15 -8.44 39.82
N SER A 241 -2.15 -7.63 40.20
CA SER A 241 -3.44 -8.08 40.72
C SER A 241 -4.54 -7.96 39.67
N THR A 242 -5.68 -8.58 39.91
CA THR A 242 -6.89 -8.41 39.11
C THR A 242 -7.96 -7.66 39.87
N ALA A 243 -8.74 -6.85 39.15
CA ALA A 243 -9.97 -6.27 39.67
C ALA A 243 -11.14 -6.67 38.77
N ARG A 244 -12.30 -6.87 39.40
CA ARG A 244 -13.53 -7.14 38.67
C ARG A 244 -14.11 -5.83 38.15
N VAL A 245 -14.14 -5.66 36.82
CA VAL A 245 -14.79 -4.53 36.15
C VAL A 245 -16.17 -4.95 35.68
N SER A 246 -17.20 -4.17 36.06
CA SER A 246 -18.58 -4.42 35.63
C SER A 246 -18.93 -3.58 34.41
N LEU A 247 -19.45 -4.26 33.42
CA LEU A 247 -20.12 -3.64 32.27
C LEU A 247 -21.62 -3.54 32.63
N ASP A 248 -22.04 -2.37 33.09
CA ASP A 248 -23.44 -2.09 33.41
C ASP A 248 -24.08 -1.36 32.22
N ARG A 249 -24.99 -2.07 31.52
CA ARG A 249 -25.64 -1.52 30.32
C ARG A 249 -27.14 -1.43 30.52
N ARG A 250 -27.72 -0.30 30.09
CA ARG A 250 -29.16 -0.10 30.03
C ARG A 250 -29.58 0.29 28.63
N PHE A 251 -30.53 -0.43 28.08
CA PHE A 251 -31.07 -0.22 26.75
C PHE A 251 -32.40 0.51 26.84
N ALA A 252 -32.46 1.76 26.36
CA ALA A 252 -33.70 2.54 26.32
C ALA A 252 -34.74 1.94 25.39
N ALA A 253 -34.34 1.48 24.22
CA ALA A 253 -35.15 0.71 23.28
C ALA A 253 -35.07 -0.79 23.57
N GLY A 254 -36.07 -1.56 23.14
CA GLY A 254 -35.96 -3.02 23.13
C GLY A 254 -34.89 -3.49 22.17
N VAL A 255 -34.21 -4.59 22.51
CA VAL A 255 -33.20 -5.24 21.68
C VAL A 255 -33.66 -6.67 21.40
N GLU A 256 -33.76 -7.04 20.14
CA GLU A 256 -34.22 -8.41 19.80
C GLU A 256 -33.19 -9.46 20.21
N ARG A 257 -31.89 -9.15 20.07
CA ARG A 257 -30.81 -10.04 20.47
C ARG A 257 -29.62 -9.27 21.02
N LEU A 258 -29.11 -9.67 22.18
CA LEU A 258 -27.85 -9.15 22.75
C LEU A 258 -26.81 -10.26 22.79
N VAL A 259 -25.66 -10.00 22.21
CA VAL A 259 -24.50 -10.90 22.20
C VAL A 259 -23.36 -10.28 22.98
N LEU A 260 -22.80 -11.02 23.93
CA LEU A 260 -21.61 -10.65 24.69
C LEU A 260 -20.45 -11.56 24.27
N LEU A 261 -19.32 -10.97 23.92
CA LEU A 261 -18.09 -11.67 23.58
C LEU A 261 -17.04 -11.36 24.63
N ALA A 262 -16.63 -12.35 25.40
CA ALA A 262 -15.58 -12.24 26.40
C ALA A 262 -14.40 -13.15 26.03
N PRO A 263 -13.13 -12.73 26.23
CA PRO A 263 -11.97 -13.57 25.89
C PRO A 263 -12.01 -14.90 26.64
N VAL A 264 -11.55 -15.96 25.98
CA VAL A 264 -11.47 -17.31 26.58
C VAL A 264 -10.48 -17.32 27.75
N GLN A 265 -9.37 -16.58 27.62
CA GLN A 265 -8.31 -16.56 28.63
C GLN A 265 -8.42 -15.36 29.58
N GLY A 266 -8.26 -15.61 30.90
CA GLY A 266 -8.03 -14.58 31.90
C GLY A 266 -9.24 -13.71 32.28
N SER A 267 -10.44 -13.99 31.75
CA SER A 267 -11.58 -13.08 31.94
C SER A 267 -12.48 -13.42 33.15
N GLY A 268 -12.40 -14.64 33.70
CA GLY A 268 -13.33 -15.09 34.74
C GLY A 268 -14.81 -14.95 34.34
N ALA A 269 -15.10 -14.93 33.02
CA ALA A 269 -16.43 -14.64 32.50
C ALA A 269 -17.42 -15.76 32.81
N ALA A 270 -18.51 -15.41 33.48
CA ALA A 270 -19.66 -16.29 33.71
C ALA A 270 -20.91 -15.69 33.05
N PRO A 271 -21.82 -16.54 32.53
CA PRO A 271 -23.02 -16.06 31.87
C PRO A 271 -23.87 -15.24 32.84
N PRO A 272 -24.34 -14.04 32.46
CA PRO A 272 -25.31 -13.31 33.24
C PRO A 272 -26.66 -14.07 33.28
N PRO A 273 -27.51 -13.81 34.28
CA PRO A 273 -28.84 -14.42 34.31
C PRO A 273 -29.63 -14.19 33.02
N GLY A 274 -30.19 -15.27 32.48
CA GLY A 274 -31.01 -15.23 31.27
C GLY A 274 -30.24 -15.23 29.95
N PHE A 275 -28.93 -15.43 29.99
CA PHE A 275 -28.11 -15.65 28.77
C PHE A 275 -27.91 -17.15 28.54
N SER A 276 -27.92 -17.53 27.27
CA SER A 276 -27.44 -18.83 26.78
C SER A 276 -25.91 -18.80 26.58
N GLY A 277 -25.29 -19.97 26.46
CA GLY A 277 -23.85 -20.14 26.26
C GLY A 277 -23.14 -20.65 27.53
N PRO A 278 -21.77 -20.66 27.55
CA PRO A 278 -20.90 -20.14 26.53
C PRO A 278 -20.81 -20.97 25.25
N GLU A 279 -20.69 -20.33 24.10
CA GLU A 279 -20.30 -20.91 22.84
C GLU A 279 -18.93 -20.34 22.44
N ASP A 280 -18.09 -21.16 21.79
CA ASP A 280 -16.82 -20.67 21.29
C ASP A 280 -17.02 -19.82 20.02
N ALA A 281 -16.38 -18.67 19.97
CA ALA A 281 -16.40 -17.76 18.83
C ALA A 281 -14.98 -17.31 18.48
N ASN A 282 -14.70 -17.11 17.19
CA ASN A 282 -13.44 -16.50 16.75
C ASN A 282 -13.76 -15.20 16.01
N VAL A 283 -13.18 -14.11 16.47
CA VAL A 283 -13.31 -12.78 15.86
C VAL A 283 -11.92 -12.23 15.60
N GLU A 284 -11.60 -11.94 14.35
CA GLU A 284 -10.30 -11.38 13.94
C GLU A 284 -9.09 -12.19 14.45
N GLY A 285 -9.21 -13.54 14.45
CA GLY A 285 -8.16 -14.44 14.92
C GLY A 285 -8.06 -14.62 16.43
N ARG A 286 -8.91 -13.95 17.23
CA ARG A 286 -8.97 -14.10 18.69
C ARG A 286 -10.15 -14.96 19.09
N SER A 287 -9.95 -15.81 20.11
CA SER A 287 -10.98 -16.72 20.65
C SER A 287 -11.76 -16.06 21.77
N TYR A 288 -13.09 -16.11 21.65
CA TYR A 288 -14.02 -15.55 22.62
C TYR A 288 -15.02 -16.62 23.07
N ARG A 289 -15.57 -16.43 24.26
CA ARG A 289 -16.80 -17.06 24.74
C ARG A 289 -17.96 -16.15 24.41
N ARG A 290 -18.92 -16.68 23.67
CA ARG A 290 -20.11 -15.98 23.25
C ARG A 290 -21.27 -16.35 24.19
N PHE A 291 -21.92 -15.31 24.70
CA PHE A 291 -23.16 -15.41 25.46
C PHE A 291 -24.24 -14.65 24.71
N ALA A 292 -25.45 -15.18 24.65
CA ALA A 292 -26.53 -14.53 23.92
C ALA A 292 -27.80 -14.49 24.75
N ARG A 293 -28.57 -13.42 24.62
CA ARG A 293 -29.91 -13.29 25.18
C ARG A 293 -30.87 -12.72 24.16
N GLU A 294 -31.97 -13.41 23.99
CA GLU A 294 -33.05 -13.00 23.11
C GLU A 294 -34.05 -12.11 23.84
N SER A 295 -34.66 -11.17 23.12
CA SER A 295 -35.81 -10.35 23.58
C SER A 295 -35.57 -9.57 24.86
N LEU A 296 -34.68 -8.57 24.82
CA LEU A 296 -34.56 -7.59 25.91
C LEU A 296 -35.67 -6.53 25.75
N PRO A 297 -36.54 -6.37 26.75
CA PRO A 297 -37.56 -5.32 26.70
C PRO A 297 -36.95 -3.92 26.85
N PRO A 298 -37.65 -2.87 26.41
CA PRO A 298 -37.25 -1.50 26.66
C PRO A 298 -36.98 -1.22 28.13
N GLY A 299 -35.88 -0.52 28.44
CA GLY A 299 -35.44 -0.22 29.80
C GLY A 299 -34.70 -1.36 30.50
N ALA A 300 -34.48 -2.51 29.83
CA ALA A 300 -33.72 -3.62 30.40
C ALA A 300 -32.28 -3.19 30.76
N SER A 301 -31.81 -3.71 31.90
CA SER A 301 -30.42 -3.54 32.32
C SER A 301 -29.72 -4.89 32.39
N ILE A 302 -28.45 -4.90 32.06
CA ILE A 302 -27.55 -6.03 32.25
C ILE A 302 -26.33 -5.58 33.02
N ALA A 303 -25.79 -6.48 33.85
CA ALA A 303 -24.49 -6.33 34.50
C ALA A 303 -23.64 -7.55 34.13
N PHE A 304 -22.46 -7.30 33.57
CA PHE A 304 -21.54 -8.36 33.19
C PHE A 304 -20.13 -8.02 33.65
N GLY A 305 -19.58 -8.82 34.55
CA GLY A 305 -18.28 -8.55 35.17
C GLY A 305 -17.18 -9.41 34.56
N LEU A 306 -16.06 -8.76 34.25
CA LEU A 306 -14.81 -9.40 33.84
C LEU A 306 -13.68 -9.07 34.79
N GLU A 307 -12.73 -9.99 34.94
CA GLU A 307 -11.49 -9.72 35.64
C GLU A 307 -10.51 -9.01 34.74
N VAL A 308 -9.98 -7.89 35.18
CA VAL A 308 -9.03 -7.05 34.44
C VAL A 308 -7.75 -6.95 35.28
N ALA A 309 -6.63 -7.33 34.70
CA ALA A 309 -5.32 -7.19 35.34
C ALA A 309 -4.93 -5.72 35.47
N GLY A 310 -4.42 -5.32 36.63
CA GLY A 310 -3.91 -3.98 36.87
C GLY A 310 -2.69 -3.66 36.03
N ALA A 311 -2.59 -2.42 35.57
CA ALA A 311 -1.41 -1.93 34.85
C ALA A 311 -0.35 -1.38 35.82
N GLU A 312 0.91 -1.51 35.44
CA GLU A 312 2.06 -0.95 36.14
C GLU A 312 2.37 0.46 35.65
N ARG A 313 2.47 1.45 36.55
CA ARG A 313 2.95 2.77 36.17
C ARG A 313 4.48 2.70 36.01
N ARG A 314 4.95 2.67 34.76
CA ARG A 314 6.38 2.54 34.44
C ARG A 314 6.73 3.43 33.23
N PRO A 315 6.96 4.74 33.45
CA PRO A 315 7.37 5.65 32.40
C PRO A 315 8.64 5.16 31.68
N GLY A 316 8.72 5.41 30.39
CA GLY A 316 9.87 4.99 29.59
C GLY A 316 10.04 3.47 29.42
N ALA A 317 8.97 2.68 29.65
CA ALA A 317 9.02 1.23 29.63
C ALA A 317 9.05 0.60 28.22
N LEU A 318 8.91 1.40 27.16
CA LEU A 318 8.90 0.89 25.79
C LEU A 318 10.33 0.78 25.25
N GLU A 319 10.77 -0.45 25.06
CA GLU A 319 12.07 -0.78 24.45
C GLU A 319 11.91 -0.83 22.94
N LEU A 320 12.42 0.21 22.22
CA LEU A 320 12.29 0.31 20.76
C LEU A 320 13.29 -0.64 20.08
N ALA A 321 12.79 -1.76 19.59
CA ALA A 321 13.58 -2.70 18.82
C ALA A 321 13.83 -2.20 17.39
N GLU A 322 12.79 -1.69 16.74
CA GLU A 322 12.88 -1.20 15.38
C GLU A 322 11.90 -0.03 15.18
N VAL A 323 12.34 0.99 14.44
CA VAL A 323 11.46 2.03 13.92
C VAL A 323 11.58 2.07 12.41
N ARG A 324 10.45 2.01 11.71
CA ARG A 324 10.37 2.07 10.25
C ARG A 324 9.65 3.34 9.83
N LEU A 325 10.32 4.14 9.01
CA LEU A 325 9.78 5.37 8.44
C LEU A 325 9.53 5.16 6.95
N PHE A 326 8.29 5.25 6.53
CA PHE A 326 7.87 5.17 5.13
C PHE A 326 7.51 6.55 4.63
N PHE A 327 8.10 6.94 3.50
CA PHE A 327 7.82 8.24 2.86
C PHE A 327 7.34 8.03 1.43
N GLU A 328 6.26 8.72 1.09
CA GLU A 328 5.68 8.74 -0.24
C GLU A 328 5.39 10.18 -0.66
N LEU A 329 5.56 10.49 -1.94
CA LEU A 329 5.24 11.80 -2.49
C LEU A 329 3.81 11.80 -3.00
N ASP A 330 2.98 12.71 -2.50
CA ASP A 330 1.60 12.93 -2.89
C ASP A 330 1.41 14.41 -3.28
N ASP A 331 1.22 14.71 -4.55
CA ASP A 331 1.04 16.07 -5.08
C ASP A 331 2.01 17.12 -4.50
N ALA A 332 3.30 16.81 -4.45
CA ALA A 332 4.35 17.59 -3.85
C ALA A 332 4.39 17.64 -2.31
N ALA A 333 3.41 17.11 -1.60
CA ALA A 333 3.47 16.88 -0.16
C ALA A 333 4.13 15.52 0.13
N LEU A 334 4.80 15.40 1.25
CA LEU A 334 5.40 14.16 1.69
C LEU A 334 4.47 13.50 2.71
N LEU A 335 3.91 12.34 2.35
CA LEU A 335 3.19 11.48 3.29
C LEU A 335 4.19 10.63 4.04
N ALA A 336 4.08 10.63 5.36
CA ALA A 336 4.90 9.82 6.23
C ALA A 336 4.05 8.84 7.01
N ARG A 337 4.49 7.58 7.07
CA ARG A 337 3.97 6.55 7.95
C ARG A 337 5.13 6.00 8.75
N GLU A 338 4.98 5.97 10.05
CA GLU A 338 5.99 5.49 10.98
C GLU A 338 5.45 4.27 11.75
N GLU A 339 6.23 3.22 11.80
CA GLU A 339 5.95 2.01 12.58
C GLU A 339 6.97 1.90 13.70
N TYR A 340 6.51 1.90 14.94
CA TYR A 340 7.31 1.73 16.14
C TYR A 340 7.12 0.31 16.68
N HIS A 341 8.10 -0.54 16.49
CA HIS A 341 8.15 -1.89 17.04
C HIS A 341 8.83 -1.85 18.40
N PHE A 342 8.11 -2.15 19.45
CA PHE A 342 8.63 -2.09 20.81
C PHE A 342 8.23 -3.30 21.64
N THR A 343 8.99 -3.52 22.69
CA THR A 343 8.75 -4.59 23.66
C THR A 343 8.54 -4.00 25.04
N VAL A 344 7.57 -4.54 25.78
CA VAL A 344 7.35 -4.27 27.19
C VAL A 344 7.78 -5.49 27.98
N SER A 345 8.82 -5.35 28.75
CA SER A 345 9.34 -6.41 29.61
C SER A 345 8.41 -6.66 30.81
N GLY A 346 8.28 -7.93 31.25
CA GLY A 346 7.44 -8.35 32.36
C GLY A 346 6.14 -9.02 31.91
N SER A 347 5.16 -9.12 32.82
CA SER A 347 3.88 -9.81 32.58
C SER A 347 2.66 -8.87 32.68
N ALA A 348 2.86 -7.66 33.20
CA ALA A 348 1.79 -6.67 33.35
C ALA A 348 1.86 -5.63 32.23
N SER A 349 0.69 -5.12 31.85
CA SER A 349 0.63 -3.94 30.97
C SER A 349 1.19 -2.72 31.70
N VAL A 350 1.72 -1.77 30.93
CA VAL A 350 2.33 -0.55 31.46
C VAL A 350 1.52 0.67 31.09
N VAL A 351 1.51 1.66 31.99
CA VAL A 351 0.91 2.98 31.78
C VAL A 351 1.89 4.08 32.18
N GLY A 352 1.81 5.20 31.50
CA GLY A 352 2.42 6.46 31.90
C GLY A 352 1.36 7.52 32.20
N ASP A 353 1.79 8.75 32.39
CA ASP A 353 0.92 9.91 32.48
C ASP A 353 1.48 11.07 31.64
N ARG A 354 0.82 12.23 31.64
CA ARG A 354 1.24 13.38 30.83
C ARG A 354 2.63 13.94 31.20
N GLU A 355 3.00 13.86 32.48
CA GLU A 355 4.30 14.36 32.97
C GLU A 355 5.41 13.38 32.62
N ALA A 356 5.10 12.06 32.74
CA ALA A 356 6.03 10.97 32.52
C ALA A 356 5.38 9.88 31.64
N PRO A 357 5.26 10.10 30.32
CA PRO A 357 4.67 9.15 29.39
C PRO A 357 5.54 7.91 29.21
N LEU A 358 4.98 6.88 28.59
CA LEU A 358 5.71 5.67 28.20
C LEU A 358 6.74 5.97 27.09
N LEU A 359 6.35 6.84 26.15
CA LEU A 359 7.20 7.30 25.05
C LEU A 359 6.70 8.67 24.57
N ARG A 360 7.63 9.56 24.24
CA ARG A 360 7.35 10.79 23.49
C ARG A 360 7.79 10.60 22.04
N ILE A 361 6.96 11.02 21.12
CA ILE A 361 7.24 10.95 19.69
C ILE A 361 7.14 12.37 19.12
N PRO A 362 8.27 13.12 19.09
CA PRO A 362 8.30 14.43 18.46
C PRO A 362 7.94 14.29 16.97
N LEU A 363 7.03 15.09 16.46
CA LEU A 363 6.71 15.15 15.03
C LEU A 363 7.50 16.25 14.34
N PRO A 364 7.87 16.08 13.06
CA PRO A 364 8.52 17.14 12.29
C PRO A 364 7.68 18.41 12.23
N ALA A 365 8.36 19.57 12.12
CA ALA A 365 7.68 20.85 12.04
C ALA A 365 6.71 20.91 10.84
N GLY A 366 5.49 21.37 11.08
CA GLY A 366 4.44 21.45 10.08
C GLY A 366 3.73 20.12 9.77
N ALA A 367 4.03 19.05 10.50
CA ALA A 367 3.33 17.78 10.35
C ALA A 367 1.84 17.90 10.68
N GLN A 368 1.00 17.49 9.75
CA GLN A 368 -0.45 17.36 9.94
C GLN A 368 -0.77 15.89 10.17
N ARG A 369 -1.22 15.55 11.38
CA ARG A 369 -1.56 14.18 11.75
C ARG A 369 -2.76 13.68 10.95
N LEU A 370 -2.63 12.50 10.33
CA LEU A 370 -3.68 11.83 9.58
C LEU A 370 -4.34 10.73 10.41
N GLY A 371 -3.56 9.95 11.17
CA GLY A 371 -4.08 8.84 11.95
C GLY A 371 -3.03 8.13 12.78
N PHE A 372 -3.49 7.17 13.58
CA PHE A 372 -2.65 6.26 14.35
C PHE A 372 -3.42 4.95 14.62
N HIS A 373 -2.69 3.86 14.79
CA HIS A 373 -3.28 2.55 15.14
C HIS A 373 -2.21 1.65 15.78
N PRO A 374 -2.53 0.88 16.83
CA PRO A 374 -3.70 1.00 17.70
C PRO A 374 -3.63 2.25 18.63
N ASP A 375 -4.75 2.59 19.26
CA ASP A 375 -4.76 3.67 20.25
C ASP A 375 -4.20 3.19 21.58
N PHE A 376 -2.92 3.44 21.82
CA PHE A 376 -2.25 3.23 23.11
C PHE A 376 -2.37 4.46 24.03
N GLY A 377 -3.54 5.07 24.12
CA GLY A 377 -3.74 6.27 24.92
C GLY A 377 -2.93 7.45 24.41
N LEU A 378 -2.90 7.64 23.10
CA LEU A 378 -2.12 8.70 22.46
C LEU A 378 -2.73 10.07 22.76
N GLN A 379 -1.90 11.00 23.21
CA GLN A 379 -2.30 12.39 23.44
C GLN A 379 -1.32 13.36 22.76
N PRO A 380 -1.80 14.57 22.39
CA PRO A 380 -0.89 15.62 21.95
C PRO A 380 0.13 15.94 23.07
N ASP A 381 1.41 16.01 22.70
CA ASP A 381 2.46 16.46 23.61
C ASP A 381 2.51 17.99 23.59
N PRO A 382 2.60 18.67 24.75
CA PRO A 382 2.75 20.13 24.80
C PRO A 382 3.97 20.66 24.07
N ASP A 383 5.06 19.89 24.02
CA ASP A 383 6.31 20.26 23.35
C ASP A 383 6.27 19.98 21.83
N GLY A 384 5.14 19.55 21.31
CA GLY A 384 4.93 19.19 19.90
C GLY A 384 5.15 17.70 19.66
N GLY A 385 4.16 17.07 19.03
CA GLY A 385 4.20 15.61 18.76
C GLY A 385 3.13 14.84 19.51
N ILE A 386 3.47 13.63 19.93
CA ILE A 386 2.54 12.65 20.52
C ILE A 386 3.19 12.04 21.77
N ALA A 387 2.42 11.98 22.87
CA ALA A 387 2.76 11.22 24.06
C ALA A 387 1.97 9.92 24.10
N VAL A 388 2.65 8.79 24.29
CA VAL A 388 2.06 7.47 24.48
C VAL A 388 1.86 7.26 25.98
N LEU A 389 0.61 7.21 26.44
CA LEU A 389 0.29 7.05 27.86
C LEU A 389 -0.07 5.61 28.22
N GLY A 390 -0.41 4.79 27.26
CA GLY A 390 -0.88 3.43 27.49
C GLY A 390 -2.40 3.36 27.71
N PRO A 391 -2.91 2.21 28.12
CA PRO A 391 -2.15 1.01 28.49
C PRO A 391 -1.50 0.31 27.28
N VAL A 392 -0.28 -0.16 27.49
CA VAL A 392 0.44 -0.99 26.51
C VAL A 392 0.62 -2.39 27.11
N PRO A 393 0.20 -3.46 26.44
CA PRO A 393 0.34 -4.82 26.96
C PRO A 393 1.81 -5.25 27.07
N ALA A 394 2.08 -6.20 27.95
CA ALA A 394 3.39 -6.87 28.01
C ALA A 394 3.66 -7.64 26.71
N GLY A 395 4.95 -7.72 26.33
CA GLY A 395 5.39 -8.37 25.10
C GLY A 395 5.59 -7.39 23.96
N GLU A 396 5.58 -7.92 22.73
CA GLU A 396 5.79 -7.14 21.51
C GLU A 396 4.53 -6.44 21.04
N SER A 397 4.67 -5.20 20.62
CA SER A 397 3.60 -4.39 20.06
C SER A 397 4.13 -3.48 18.97
N VAL A 398 3.22 -3.03 18.10
CA VAL A 398 3.54 -2.10 17.01
C VAL A 398 2.56 -0.92 17.10
N LEU A 399 3.10 0.29 17.07
CA LEU A 399 2.33 1.52 16.93
C LEU A 399 2.61 2.11 15.56
N GLU A 400 1.56 2.35 14.79
CA GLU A 400 1.62 3.04 13.51
C GLU A 400 1.11 4.47 13.65
N ILE A 401 1.84 5.44 13.08
CA ILE A 401 1.45 6.84 13.05
C ILE A 401 1.57 7.32 11.60
N ALA A 402 0.55 7.98 11.09
CA ALA A 402 0.56 8.59 9.78
C ALA A 402 0.38 10.12 9.90
N TYR A 403 1.16 10.86 9.12
CA TYR A 403 1.07 12.31 9.03
C TYR A 403 1.49 12.80 7.65
N ARG A 404 1.10 14.05 7.34
CA ARG A 404 1.44 14.74 6.11
C ARG A 404 2.38 15.89 6.42
N LEU A 405 3.46 16.01 5.65
CA LEU A 405 4.37 17.15 5.72
C LEU A 405 4.02 18.19 4.65
N PRO A 406 4.44 19.47 4.85
CA PRO A 406 4.23 20.50 3.85
C PRO A 406 4.83 20.13 2.49
N PRO A 407 4.33 20.71 1.39
CA PRO A 407 4.87 20.47 0.06
C PRO A 407 6.37 20.71 -0.03
N VAL A 408 7.08 19.75 -0.64
CA VAL A 408 8.53 19.83 -0.86
C VAL A 408 8.81 20.64 -2.12
N VAL A 409 9.31 21.84 -1.96
CA VAL A 409 9.77 22.69 -3.07
C VAL A 409 11.28 22.65 -3.12
N GLY A 410 11.85 21.90 -4.08
CA GLY A 410 13.32 21.71 -4.17
C GLY A 410 13.82 20.62 -3.21
N ALA A 411 14.99 20.84 -2.59
CA ALA A 411 15.51 19.94 -1.58
C ALA A 411 14.86 20.25 -0.21
N ALA A 412 14.42 19.21 0.50
CA ALA A 412 13.90 19.31 1.86
C ALA A 412 14.65 18.37 2.79
N GLU A 413 14.71 18.73 4.06
CA GLU A 413 15.28 17.90 5.11
C GLU A 413 14.21 17.66 6.17
N VAL A 414 13.95 16.38 6.48
CA VAL A 414 13.08 15.96 7.56
C VAL A 414 13.98 15.49 8.70
N ALA A 415 13.95 16.22 9.81
CA ALA A 415 14.67 15.85 11.02
C ALA A 415 13.76 15.02 11.92
N ARG A 416 14.25 13.83 12.34
CA ARG A 416 13.54 12.94 13.28
C ARG A 416 14.38 12.80 14.55
N GLU A 417 13.81 13.24 15.65
CA GLU A 417 14.37 13.05 16.99
C GLU A 417 13.74 11.85 17.66
N PHE A 418 14.56 11.03 18.32
CA PHE A 418 14.12 9.84 19.05
C PHE A 418 14.38 10.06 20.54
N THR A 419 13.31 10.10 21.34
CA THR A 419 13.42 10.32 22.80
C THR A 419 13.83 9.09 23.58
N ALA A 420 13.82 7.92 22.95
CA ALA A 420 14.29 6.64 23.50
C ALA A 420 15.29 6.01 22.51
N PRO A 421 16.22 5.14 22.98
CA PRO A 421 17.15 4.44 22.11
C PRO A 421 16.40 3.55 21.12
N VAL A 422 16.88 3.49 19.86
CA VAL A 422 16.31 2.65 18.80
C VAL A 422 17.41 1.72 18.28
N SER A 423 17.20 0.40 18.41
CA SER A 423 18.20 -0.57 17.96
C SER A 423 18.39 -0.56 16.44
N LEU A 424 17.30 -0.46 15.68
CA LEU A 424 17.30 -0.39 14.22
C LEU A 424 16.33 0.68 13.72
N LEU A 425 16.84 1.64 12.97
CA LEU A 425 16.05 2.62 12.26
C LEU A 425 16.09 2.33 10.76
N GLY A 426 14.95 2.01 10.16
CA GLY A 426 14.77 1.80 8.73
C GLY A 426 14.03 2.98 8.09
N VAL A 427 14.52 3.49 6.97
CA VAL A 427 13.83 4.50 6.16
C VAL A 427 13.56 3.94 4.78
N TYR A 428 12.30 3.97 4.38
CA TYR A 428 11.79 3.44 3.13
C TYR A 428 11.14 4.57 2.34
N VAL A 429 11.71 4.92 1.20
CA VAL A 429 11.17 5.98 0.34
C VAL A 429 10.67 5.38 -0.96
N ALA A 430 9.39 5.56 -1.25
CA ALA A 430 8.80 5.07 -2.49
C ALA A 430 9.52 5.66 -3.70
N ASP A 431 9.74 4.85 -4.73
CA ASP A 431 10.42 5.26 -5.98
C ASP A 431 9.49 6.15 -6.83
N THR A 432 9.34 7.39 -6.37
CA THR A 432 8.48 8.43 -6.96
C THR A 432 9.27 9.59 -7.57
N GLY A 433 10.56 9.38 -7.87
CA GLY A 433 11.41 10.41 -8.44
C GLY A 433 12.10 11.32 -7.42
N LEU A 434 12.19 10.89 -6.15
CA LEU A 434 12.98 11.53 -5.11
C LEU A 434 14.32 10.82 -4.91
N LEU A 435 15.39 11.60 -4.79
CA LEU A 435 16.63 11.15 -4.17
C LEU A 435 16.50 11.28 -2.67
N VAL A 436 16.85 10.24 -1.95
CA VAL A 436 16.94 10.25 -0.50
C VAL A 436 18.40 10.05 -0.08
N ASP A 437 18.85 10.82 0.91
CA ASP A 437 20.17 10.72 1.50
C ASP A 437 20.14 11.10 2.99
N SER A 438 21.10 10.57 3.75
CA SER A 438 21.27 10.90 5.17
C SER A 438 22.73 10.69 5.55
N ALA A 439 23.29 11.63 6.31
CA ALA A 439 24.66 11.52 6.80
C ALA A 439 24.85 10.42 7.87
N ARG A 440 23.75 10.04 8.56
CA ARG A 440 23.76 9.06 9.66
C ARG A 440 23.42 7.65 9.21
N MET A 441 22.76 7.50 8.06
CA MET A 441 22.20 6.23 7.61
C MET A 441 23.00 5.61 6.46
N HIS A 442 23.03 4.31 6.41
CA HIS A 442 23.63 3.55 5.32
C HIS A 442 22.61 3.13 4.29
N ARG A 443 22.89 3.39 3.02
CA ARG A 443 22.03 2.94 1.93
C ARG A 443 22.11 1.43 1.78
N ARG A 444 20.95 0.79 1.74
CA ARG A 444 20.80 -0.66 1.51
C ARG A 444 20.26 -0.93 0.09
N ARG A 445 20.14 -2.21 -0.25
CA ARG A 445 19.49 -2.60 -1.50
C ARG A 445 18.03 -2.16 -1.47
N PRO A 446 17.48 -1.66 -2.59
CA PRO A 446 16.06 -1.35 -2.68
C PRO A 446 15.19 -2.55 -2.33
N VAL A 447 14.14 -2.32 -1.59
CA VAL A 447 13.16 -3.34 -1.20
C VAL A 447 11.97 -3.25 -2.15
N ARG A 448 11.51 -4.40 -2.65
CA ARG A 448 10.25 -4.49 -3.41
C ARG A 448 9.11 -4.79 -2.44
N GLY A 449 8.15 -3.88 -2.36
CA GLY A 449 6.82 -4.15 -1.84
C GLY A 449 5.92 -4.80 -2.90
N ASN A 450 4.64 -4.99 -2.59
CA ASN A 450 3.70 -5.69 -3.48
C ASN A 450 3.59 -5.04 -4.86
N ASP A 451 3.66 -3.71 -4.97
CA ASP A 451 3.47 -2.97 -6.24
C ASP A 451 4.58 -1.96 -6.54
N ARG A 452 5.53 -1.73 -5.61
CA ARG A 452 6.51 -0.64 -5.70
C ARG A 452 7.88 -1.04 -5.21
N SER A 453 8.88 -0.29 -5.66
CA SER A 453 10.24 -0.33 -5.11
C SER A 453 10.43 0.82 -4.12
N PHE A 454 11.12 0.54 -3.03
CA PHE A 454 11.50 1.53 -2.03
C PHE A 454 13.01 1.66 -1.98
N ALA A 455 13.51 2.90 -2.03
CA ALA A 455 14.88 3.17 -1.60
C ALA A 455 14.96 2.93 -0.10
N HIS A 456 15.96 2.20 0.35
CA HIS A 456 16.09 1.75 1.74
C HIS A 456 17.39 2.27 2.35
N LEU A 457 17.28 2.91 3.52
CA LEU A 457 18.39 3.35 4.35
C LEU A 457 18.21 2.79 5.75
N GLU A 458 19.31 2.48 6.42
CA GLU A 458 19.32 1.95 7.79
C GLU A 458 20.34 2.67 8.66
N ALA A 459 20.00 2.85 9.93
CA ALA A 459 20.91 3.21 11.00
C ALA A 459 20.74 2.25 12.17
N PHE A 460 21.84 1.89 12.81
CA PHE A 460 21.84 1.05 13.99
C PHE A 460 22.17 1.90 15.22
N GLU A 461 21.64 1.48 16.37
CA GLU A 461 21.94 2.07 17.67
C GLU A 461 21.81 3.60 17.65
N VAL A 462 20.59 4.09 17.36
CA VAL A 462 20.26 5.50 17.47
C VAL A 462 20.05 5.82 18.93
N GLU A 463 20.80 6.78 19.46
CA GLU A 463 20.77 7.13 20.88
C GLU A 463 19.51 7.97 21.22
N ALA A 464 19.14 7.96 22.51
CA ALA A 464 18.07 8.84 23.00
C ALA A 464 18.51 10.33 22.88
N GLY A 465 17.64 11.16 22.32
CA GLY A 465 17.91 12.56 22.00
C GLY A 465 18.66 12.78 20.68
N GLU A 466 19.04 11.70 19.99
CA GLU A 466 19.68 11.81 18.67
C GLU A 466 18.67 12.26 17.61
N THR A 467 19.09 13.23 16.79
CA THR A 467 18.31 13.71 15.64
C THR A 467 18.90 13.18 14.34
N VAL A 468 18.13 12.41 13.60
CA VAL A 468 18.50 11.88 12.29
C VAL A 468 17.90 12.73 11.18
N GLY A 469 18.75 13.37 10.37
CA GLY A 469 18.34 14.15 9.20
C GLY A 469 18.18 13.27 7.97
N ILE A 470 17.03 13.36 7.31
CA ILE A 470 16.71 12.67 6.06
C ILE A 470 16.49 13.72 5.00
N ARG A 471 17.33 13.74 3.96
CA ARG A 471 17.27 14.72 2.87
C ARG A 471 16.55 14.14 1.68
N PHE A 472 15.59 14.87 1.18
CA PHE A 472 14.86 14.59 -0.04
C PHE A 472 15.23 15.63 -1.09
N ALA A 473 15.58 15.19 -2.29
CA ALA A 473 15.84 16.07 -3.42
C ALA A 473 15.13 15.52 -4.66
N PRO A 474 14.55 16.37 -5.51
CA PRO A 474 13.98 15.89 -6.77
C PRO A 474 15.10 15.31 -7.63
N LEU A 475 14.81 14.19 -8.31
CA LEU A 475 15.73 13.64 -9.31
C LEU A 475 16.01 14.73 -10.35
N PRO A 476 17.29 14.95 -10.71
CA PRO A 476 17.59 15.86 -11.80
C PRO A 476 16.82 15.38 -13.04
N PRO A 477 16.15 16.30 -13.77
CA PRO A 477 15.40 15.92 -14.94
C PRO A 477 16.35 15.16 -15.85
N ARG A 478 15.99 13.93 -16.21
CA ARG A 478 16.72 13.19 -17.23
C ARG A 478 16.78 14.13 -18.41
N ARG A 479 17.97 14.63 -18.78
CA ARG A 479 18.20 15.33 -20.02
C ARG A 479 17.96 14.31 -21.13
N GLY A 480 16.70 14.09 -21.44
CA GLY A 480 16.31 13.37 -22.64
C GLY A 480 16.96 14.11 -23.81
N LEU A 481 17.51 13.39 -24.75
CA LEU A 481 17.92 13.97 -26.01
C LEU A 481 16.76 14.84 -26.52
N PRO A 482 17.03 16.10 -26.97
CA PRO A 482 15.98 16.93 -27.54
C PRO A 482 15.19 16.13 -28.56
N ARG A 483 13.87 16.29 -28.60
CA ARG A 483 13.01 15.52 -29.52
C ARG A 483 13.57 15.45 -30.94
N ALA A 484 14.19 16.54 -31.42
CA ALA A 484 14.87 16.58 -32.71
C ALA A 484 16.04 15.57 -32.80
N ALA A 485 16.83 15.43 -31.72
CA ALA A 485 17.94 14.46 -31.68
C ALA A 485 17.43 13.01 -31.54
N THR A 486 16.34 12.77 -30.82
CA THR A 486 15.72 11.44 -30.75
C THR A 486 15.14 11.02 -32.10
N VAL A 487 14.47 11.95 -32.81
CA VAL A 487 13.96 11.71 -34.15
C VAL A 487 15.12 11.50 -35.14
N ALA A 488 16.17 12.32 -35.06
CA ALA A 488 17.36 12.15 -35.91
C ALA A 488 18.05 10.78 -35.67
N LEU A 489 18.18 10.36 -34.41
CA LEU A 489 18.75 9.06 -34.06
C LEU A 489 17.87 7.89 -34.57
N ALA A 490 16.55 8.03 -34.45
CA ALA A 490 15.59 7.06 -34.97
C ALA A 490 15.62 6.98 -36.49
N CYS A 491 15.73 8.13 -37.18
CA CYS A 491 15.88 8.17 -38.63
C CYS A 491 17.23 7.58 -39.10
N LEU A 492 18.33 7.86 -38.39
CA LEU A 492 19.63 7.25 -38.64
C LEU A 492 19.61 5.73 -38.43
N GLY A 493 18.96 5.27 -37.35
CA GLY A 493 18.75 3.85 -37.07
C GLY A 493 17.92 3.16 -38.15
N ALA A 494 16.81 3.77 -38.56
CA ALA A 494 15.98 3.27 -39.66
C ALA A 494 16.73 3.27 -40.99
N GLY A 495 17.50 4.32 -41.28
CA GLY A 495 18.37 4.39 -42.48
C GLY A 495 19.45 3.30 -42.49
N ALA A 496 20.09 3.04 -41.35
CA ALA A 496 21.06 1.97 -41.18
C ALA A 496 20.45 0.56 -41.40
N VAL A 497 19.24 0.34 -40.85
CA VAL A 497 18.49 -0.91 -41.07
C VAL A 497 18.12 -1.10 -42.54
N ILE A 498 17.65 -0.04 -43.22
CA ILE A 498 17.33 -0.06 -44.64
C ILE A 498 18.60 -0.34 -45.48
N LEU A 499 19.73 0.30 -45.13
CA LEU A 499 21.02 0.06 -45.79
C LEU A 499 21.50 -1.38 -45.57
N PHE A 500 21.37 -1.89 -44.35
CA PHE A 500 21.73 -3.27 -44.01
C PHE A 500 20.86 -4.29 -44.77
N LEU A 501 19.53 -4.08 -44.78
CA LEU A 501 18.60 -4.94 -45.51
C LEU A 501 18.73 -4.83 -47.05
N SER A 502 19.19 -3.69 -47.56
CA SER A 502 19.44 -3.50 -48.99
C SER A 502 20.84 -3.96 -49.43
N ALA A 503 21.78 -4.20 -48.52
CA ALA A 503 23.12 -4.66 -48.80
C ALA A 503 23.16 -5.99 -49.60
N PRO A 504 22.34 -7.02 -49.29
CA PRO A 504 22.32 -8.25 -50.07
C PRO A 504 21.76 -8.06 -51.52
N LEU A 505 20.89 -7.05 -51.71
CA LEU A 505 20.31 -6.74 -53.03
C LEU A 505 21.28 -5.98 -53.98
N ARG A 506 22.35 -5.40 -53.42
CA ARG A 506 23.37 -4.65 -54.18
C ARG A 506 24.63 -5.45 -54.47
N ARG A 507 24.78 -6.66 -53.91
CA ARG A 507 25.89 -7.55 -54.21
C ARG A 507 25.52 -8.41 -55.41
N ALA A 508 26.12 -8.13 -56.55
CA ALA A 508 26.20 -9.10 -57.62
C ALA A 508 26.90 -10.37 -57.10
N PRO A 509 26.53 -11.57 -57.54
CA PRO A 509 27.18 -12.78 -57.08
C PRO A 509 28.63 -12.77 -57.58
N ALA A 510 29.57 -12.51 -56.68
CA ALA A 510 30.97 -12.89 -56.90
C ALA A 510 31.02 -14.40 -56.64
N ALA A 511 31.33 -15.13 -57.67
CA ALA A 511 31.72 -16.52 -57.57
C ALA A 511 33.01 -16.60 -56.75
N ASP A 512 33.11 -17.71 -55.99
CA ASP A 512 34.28 -18.18 -55.24
C ASP A 512 34.43 -17.59 -53.81
N ASP A 513 33.77 -18.28 -52.87
CA ASP A 513 34.41 -18.68 -51.62
C ASP A 513 33.61 -19.85 -51.00
N VAL A 514 33.91 -21.04 -51.53
CA VAL A 514 33.59 -22.30 -50.88
C VAL A 514 34.83 -22.70 -50.07
N ALA A 515 34.94 -22.20 -48.88
CA ALA A 515 35.93 -22.72 -47.92
C ALA A 515 35.32 -22.75 -46.51
N ALA A 516 35.19 -23.97 -45.99
CA ALA A 516 35.03 -24.39 -44.60
C ALA A 516 33.73 -24.08 -43.84
N PRO A 517 32.59 -24.70 -44.17
CA PRO A 517 31.40 -24.67 -43.31
C PRO A 517 31.57 -25.51 -42.02
N GLU A 518 32.48 -26.48 -41.98
CA GLU A 518 32.60 -27.44 -40.87
C GLU A 518 33.31 -26.85 -39.63
N ALA A 519 34.40 -26.13 -39.77
CA ALA A 519 35.12 -25.51 -38.65
C ALA A 519 34.30 -24.41 -37.97
N SER A 520 33.48 -23.68 -38.71
CA SER A 520 32.60 -22.64 -38.15
C SER A 520 31.37 -23.20 -37.45
N ALA A 521 30.95 -24.42 -37.78
CA ALA A 521 29.86 -25.12 -37.11
C ALA A 521 30.30 -25.72 -35.77
N ALA A 522 31.42 -26.42 -35.74
CA ALA A 522 31.99 -26.99 -34.51
C ALA A 522 32.32 -25.91 -33.45
N ARG A 523 32.83 -24.77 -33.89
CA ARG A 523 33.08 -23.62 -33.01
C ARG A 523 31.82 -23.06 -32.39
N ARG A 524 30.74 -22.86 -33.15
CA ARG A 524 29.46 -22.36 -32.65
C ARG A 524 28.81 -23.34 -31.67
N GLU A 525 28.89 -24.64 -31.98
CA GLU A 525 28.38 -25.69 -31.06
C GLU A 525 29.17 -25.71 -29.76
N ARG A 526 30.50 -25.62 -29.81
CA ARG A 526 31.32 -25.52 -28.57
C ARG A 526 30.98 -24.28 -27.75
N GLU A 527 30.81 -23.12 -28.38
CA GLU A 527 30.44 -21.89 -27.67
C GLU A 527 29.07 -22.04 -26.96
N SER A 528 28.08 -22.67 -27.60
CA SER A 528 26.77 -22.95 -27.02
C SER A 528 26.86 -23.94 -25.81
N LEU A 529 27.72 -24.97 -25.92
CA LEU A 529 27.94 -25.93 -24.84
C LEU A 529 28.64 -25.28 -23.64
N VAL A 530 29.54 -24.33 -23.83
CA VAL A 530 30.17 -23.56 -22.74
C VAL A 530 29.14 -22.70 -22.01
N VAL A 531 28.19 -22.10 -22.73
CA VAL A 531 27.08 -21.36 -22.09
C VAL A 531 26.21 -22.31 -21.28
N ALA A 532 25.83 -23.46 -21.86
CA ALA A 532 25.00 -24.45 -21.18
C ALA A 532 25.66 -25.01 -19.88
N ILE A 533 27.00 -25.20 -19.87
CA ILE A 533 27.73 -25.59 -18.64
C ILE A 533 27.63 -24.49 -17.59
N ARG A 534 27.76 -23.22 -17.98
CA ARG A 534 27.65 -22.09 -17.04
C ARG A 534 26.26 -21.96 -16.44
N ASP A 535 25.23 -22.13 -17.25
CA ASP A 535 23.84 -22.10 -16.81
C ASP A 535 23.54 -23.27 -15.86
N LEU A 536 24.05 -24.47 -16.15
CA LEU A 536 23.93 -25.63 -15.28
C LEU A 536 24.66 -25.42 -13.93
N ASP A 537 25.85 -24.82 -13.93
CA ASP A 537 26.60 -24.49 -12.71
C ASP A 537 25.80 -23.45 -11.87
N HIS A 538 25.18 -22.46 -12.52
CA HIS A 538 24.33 -21.49 -11.83
C HIS A 538 23.04 -22.12 -11.25
N ASP A 539 22.40 -23.03 -11.97
CA ASP A 539 21.20 -23.74 -11.49
C ASP A 539 21.54 -24.66 -10.30
N TYR A 540 22.72 -25.24 -10.28
CA TYR A 540 23.24 -25.98 -9.13
C TYR A 540 23.49 -25.06 -7.92
N GLU A 541 24.16 -23.91 -8.11
CA GLU A 541 24.40 -22.92 -7.05
C GLU A 541 23.12 -22.35 -6.45
N THR A 542 22.05 -22.26 -7.26
CA THR A 542 20.72 -21.79 -6.83
C THR A 542 19.83 -22.90 -6.28
N GLY A 543 20.33 -24.15 -6.19
CA GLY A 543 19.61 -25.28 -5.59
C GLY A 543 18.50 -25.88 -6.45
N LYS A 544 18.45 -25.59 -7.75
CA LYS A 544 17.43 -26.11 -8.68
C LYS A 544 17.76 -27.50 -9.22
N VAL A 545 19.03 -27.90 -9.19
CA VAL A 545 19.52 -29.19 -9.69
C VAL A 545 20.20 -29.95 -8.58
N ALA A 546 19.91 -31.25 -8.43
CA ALA A 546 20.53 -32.10 -7.46
C ALA A 546 22.00 -32.37 -7.82
N GLU A 547 22.85 -32.61 -6.83
CA GLU A 547 24.30 -32.76 -6.99
C GLU A 547 24.72 -33.90 -7.94
N ASP A 548 24.01 -35.02 -7.88
CA ASP A 548 24.29 -36.18 -8.73
C ASP A 548 23.90 -35.92 -10.19
N ASP A 549 22.76 -35.26 -10.42
CA ASP A 549 22.30 -34.85 -11.76
C ASP A 549 23.21 -33.78 -12.36
N TRP A 550 23.64 -32.81 -11.53
CA TRP A 550 24.60 -31.79 -11.95
C TRP A 550 25.93 -32.39 -12.40
N ARG A 551 26.48 -33.34 -11.63
CA ARG A 551 27.74 -34.00 -12.01
C ARG A 551 27.62 -34.76 -13.32
N ALA A 552 26.55 -35.54 -13.49
CA ALA A 552 26.32 -36.33 -14.68
C ALA A 552 26.13 -35.44 -15.95
N LEU A 553 25.27 -34.43 -15.88
CA LEU A 553 25.04 -33.51 -16.98
C LEU A 553 26.25 -32.65 -17.31
N ARG A 554 27.00 -32.22 -16.29
CA ARG A 554 28.23 -31.44 -16.48
C ARG A 554 29.32 -32.24 -17.18
N GLU A 555 29.48 -33.51 -16.82
CA GLU A 555 30.44 -34.40 -17.46
C GLU A 555 30.07 -34.67 -18.93
N GLU A 556 28.80 -34.90 -19.22
CA GLU A 556 28.30 -35.09 -20.58
C GLU A 556 28.53 -33.83 -21.45
N LEU A 557 28.15 -32.65 -21.00
CA LEU A 557 28.33 -31.39 -21.75
C LEU A 557 29.83 -31.10 -21.96
N ARG A 558 30.66 -31.40 -21.00
CA ARG A 558 32.11 -31.27 -21.12
C ARG A 558 32.70 -32.21 -22.14
N ALA A 559 32.28 -33.48 -22.13
CA ALA A 559 32.72 -34.46 -23.13
C ALA A 559 32.37 -34.01 -24.56
N ARG A 560 31.16 -33.49 -24.76
CA ARG A 560 30.73 -32.95 -26.05
C ARG A 560 31.53 -31.71 -26.48
N ALA A 561 31.77 -30.76 -25.56
CA ALA A 561 32.58 -29.58 -25.84
C ALA A 561 34.02 -29.93 -26.24
N MET A 562 34.58 -30.98 -25.59
CA MET A 562 35.92 -31.50 -25.94
C MET A 562 35.95 -32.22 -27.30
N ALA A 563 34.86 -32.85 -27.70
CA ALA A 563 34.76 -33.44 -29.05
C ALA A 563 34.76 -32.34 -30.13
N CYS A 564 33.93 -31.28 -29.95
CA CYS A 564 33.94 -30.13 -30.87
C CYS A 564 35.32 -29.46 -30.96
N LEU A 565 36.06 -29.35 -29.86
CA LEU A 565 37.41 -28.79 -29.85
C LEU A 565 38.42 -29.65 -30.65
N ARG A 566 38.24 -30.97 -30.66
CA ARG A 566 39.07 -31.87 -31.49
C ARG A 566 38.74 -31.67 -32.97
N GLU A 567 37.45 -31.60 -33.30
CA GLU A 567 37.01 -31.36 -34.66
C GLU A 567 37.50 -30.00 -35.22
N GLU A 568 37.49 -28.93 -34.40
CA GLU A 568 38.06 -27.63 -34.75
C GLU A 568 39.58 -27.75 -35.05
N ARG A 569 40.31 -28.48 -34.19
CA ARG A 569 41.77 -28.70 -34.40
C ARG A 569 42.06 -29.52 -35.64
N ASP A 570 41.29 -30.56 -35.89
CA ASP A 570 41.47 -31.43 -37.04
C ASP A 570 41.10 -30.71 -38.35
N ALA A 571 40.08 -29.81 -38.29
CA ALA A 571 39.74 -28.94 -39.42
C ALA A 571 40.85 -27.91 -39.68
N ALA A 572 41.40 -27.27 -38.68
CA ALA A 572 42.50 -26.32 -38.79
C ALA A 572 43.78 -26.96 -39.32
N ALA A 573 44.05 -28.20 -38.89
CA ALA A 573 45.20 -28.97 -39.39
C ALA A 573 45.04 -29.35 -40.85
N ARG A 574 43.82 -29.69 -41.31
CA ARG A 574 43.52 -29.96 -42.73
C ARG A 574 43.64 -28.69 -43.59
N GLU A 575 43.21 -27.55 -43.09
CA GLU A 575 43.33 -26.24 -43.75
C GLU A 575 44.80 -25.82 -43.85
N SER A 576 45.58 -25.96 -42.80
CA SER A 576 47.04 -25.71 -42.82
C SER A 576 47.81 -26.61 -43.78
N ALA A 577 47.37 -27.87 -43.92
CA ALA A 577 47.95 -28.80 -44.92
C ALA A 577 47.58 -28.45 -46.36
N SER A 578 46.40 -27.90 -46.59
CA SER A 578 45.96 -27.45 -47.90
C SER A 578 46.68 -26.19 -48.38
N VAL A 579 46.97 -25.25 -47.42
CA VAL A 579 47.70 -24.01 -47.71
C VAL A 579 49.20 -24.30 -48.03
N ALA A 580 49.78 -25.36 -47.46
CA ALA A 580 51.15 -25.75 -47.75
C ALA A 580 51.37 -26.31 -49.15
N SER A 581 50.32 -26.55 -49.93
CA SER A 581 50.42 -27.15 -51.30
C SER A 581 50.17 -26.15 -52.44
N ALA A 582 50.03 -24.85 -52.15
CA ALA A 582 49.88 -23.83 -53.18
C ALA A 582 51.27 -23.33 -53.66
N PRO A 583 51.58 -23.32 -54.95
CA PRO A 583 52.86 -22.82 -55.46
C PRO A 583 52.92 -21.30 -55.26
N SER A 584 53.94 -20.85 -54.53
CA SER A 584 54.27 -19.43 -54.35
C SER A 584 54.75 -18.86 -55.70
N LEU A 585 53.97 -17.97 -56.28
CA LEU A 585 54.42 -17.14 -57.41
C LEU A 585 55.33 -16.04 -56.84
N GLU A 586 56.65 -16.27 -56.94
CA GLU A 586 57.63 -15.20 -56.68
C GLU A 586 57.43 -14.08 -57.74
N PRO A 587 57.44 -12.80 -57.33
CA PRO A 587 57.30 -11.69 -58.31
C PRO A 587 58.51 -11.61 -59.20
N ALA A 588 58.32 -11.91 -60.52
CA ALA A 588 59.34 -11.82 -61.55
C ALA A 588 59.43 -10.40 -62.14
N CYS A 589 60.63 -9.97 -62.54
CA CYS A 589 60.83 -8.67 -63.13
C CYS A 589 59.98 -8.51 -64.40
N PRO A 590 59.18 -7.42 -64.54
CA PRO A 590 58.30 -7.24 -65.70
C PRO A 590 59.01 -7.06 -67.06
N ALA A 591 60.31 -6.74 -67.08
CA ALA A 591 61.06 -6.52 -68.30
C ALA A 591 61.87 -7.73 -68.74
N CYS A 592 62.28 -8.66 -67.88
CA CYS A 592 63.14 -9.81 -68.26
C CYS A 592 62.80 -11.12 -67.51
N SER A 593 61.71 -11.17 -66.70
CA SER A 593 61.23 -12.33 -65.95
C SER A 593 62.27 -12.96 -64.96
N ALA A 594 63.34 -12.23 -64.64
CA ALA A 594 64.27 -12.67 -63.58
C ALA A 594 63.66 -12.38 -62.23
N VAL A 595 63.87 -13.26 -61.26
CA VAL A 595 63.38 -13.11 -59.85
C VAL A 595 64.32 -12.15 -59.12
N PRO A 596 63.93 -10.91 -58.79
CA PRO A 596 64.71 -9.95 -58.00
C PRO A 596 64.69 -10.31 -56.49
N ARG A 597 65.71 -9.85 -55.75
CA ARG A 597 65.71 -9.99 -54.33
C ARG A 597 64.71 -8.96 -53.74
N PRO A 598 64.14 -9.25 -52.58
CA PRO A 598 63.12 -8.36 -51.98
C PRO A 598 63.58 -6.93 -51.69
N GLU A 599 64.86 -6.71 -51.57
CA GLU A 599 65.50 -5.43 -51.27
C GLU A 599 65.94 -4.64 -52.53
N ASP A 600 65.90 -5.27 -53.75
CA ASP A 600 66.39 -4.67 -54.96
C ASP A 600 65.40 -3.60 -55.52
N ARG A 601 65.88 -2.38 -55.73
CA ARG A 601 65.09 -1.29 -56.33
C ARG A 601 65.20 -1.32 -57.90
N PHE A 602 66.17 -2.06 -58.40
CA PHE A 602 66.39 -2.25 -59.85
C PHE A 602 66.72 -3.71 -60.11
N CYS A 603 66.27 -4.23 -61.23
CA CYS A 603 66.58 -5.61 -61.57
C CYS A 603 68.07 -5.78 -61.87
N ALA A 604 68.76 -6.67 -61.18
CA ALA A 604 70.21 -6.92 -61.35
C ALA A 604 70.55 -7.46 -62.71
N ARG A 605 69.58 -7.98 -63.49
CA ARG A 605 69.83 -8.56 -64.81
C ARG A 605 69.63 -7.59 -65.99
N CYS A 606 68.64 -6.66 -65.85
CA CYS A 606 68.31 -5.79 -67.00
C CYS A 606 68.25 -4.28 -66.64
N GLY A 607 68.46 -3.91 -65.33
CA GLY A 607 68.47 -2.54 -64.87
C GLY A 607 67.11 -1.86 -64.78
N ALA A 608 66.01 -2.57 -65.05
CA ALA A 608 64.65 -1.99 -64.94
C ALA A 608 64.30 -1.70 -63.49
N ALA A 609 63.68 -0.55 -63.24
CA ALA A 609 63.19 -0.17 -61.86
C ALA A 609 62.07 -1.10 -61.44
N LEU A 610 62.17 -1.61 -60.21
CA LEU A 610 61.19 -2.42 -59.56
C LEU A 610 60.36 -1.52 -58.61
N ALA A 611 59.02 -1.72 -58.56
CA ALA A 611 58.13 -0.91 -57.71
C ALA A 611 58.48 -1.12 -56.21
N ALA A 612 58.70 -0.03 -55.50
CA ALA A 612 58.99 -0.06 -54.05
C ALA A 612 57.76 -0.57 -53.25
N PRO A 613 57.93 -1.42 -52.23
CA PRO A 613 56.83 -1.81 -51.40
C PRO A 613 56.35 -0.59 -50.55
N GLU A 614 55.04 -0.28 -50.61
CA GLU A 614 54.41 0.75 -49.81
C GLU A 614 54.52 0.34 -48.32
N ARG A 615 55.16 1.20 -47.54
CA ARG A 615 55.19 1.07 -46.08
C ARG A 615 53.87 1.63 -45.51
N THR A 616 53.02 0.79 -45.04
CA THR A 616 51.91 1.19 -44.19
C THR A 616 52.46 1.72 -42.87
N HIS A 617 52.31 3.02 -42.62
CA HIS A 617 52.52 3.64 -41.33
C HIS A 617 51.36 3.26 -40.42
N GLU A 618 51.60 2.39 -39.43
CA GLU A 618 50.78 2.30 -38.26
C GLU A 618 51.01 3.55 -37.39
N ALA A 619 49.98 4.42 -37.27
CA ALA A 619 49.95 5.48 -36.31
C ALA A 619 49.37 4.94 -35.01
N HIS A 620 50.22 4.83 -33.97
CA HIS A 620 49.80 4.77 -32.58
C HIS A 620 49.37 6.17 -32.15
N GLY A 621 48.15 6.28 -31.58
CA GLY A 621 47.57 7.41 -30.90
C GLY A 621 46.36 6.96 -30.10
#